data_c2fba0d43d44c53b87fd8fe5a49b6c53
#
_entry.id   c2fba0d43d44c53b87fd8fe5a49b6c53
#
_cell.length_a   1.000
_cell.length_b   1.000
_cell.length_c   1.000
_cell.angle_alpha   90.00
_cell.angle_beta   90.00
_cell.angle_gamma   90.00
#
_symmetry.space_group_name_H-M   'P 1'
#
loop_
_entity.id
_entity.type
_entity.pdbx_description
1 polymer ?
#
loop_
_entity_poly.entity_id
_entity_poly.type
_entity_poly.pdbx_seq_one_letter_code
_entity_poly.pdbx_strand_id
1 'polypeptide(L)'
;MAGKNTRGNKTALIFGVSGIAGRALGEHLSEIGGWNIIGVSRRAHKDLKIGGARFVSADLMDAPATQKVLKKIANDATHVFFCTWSAQANETENSRVNGAMVRSALEAATTAAPIRHVSLVTGLKHYLGSFETYGTRQVETPFSEEEPRLPGENFYYTQEDVLFEQAEKQGFSWSVARPHTIIGFAPGNAMNLATSLAVYASICRETGRPFVFPGTSQSYNALVDMTDARILAKHLVWEATTRKAANKAFNVVNGDYFRWRKMWRLIAEYFGLEPAPYPGHETPLAKELADIGPVWDGIVQKHRLRPYKIEQVAPWWHVDVDLGRTLECVTDMSRSRELGFLTYQRTWTALQDLFGRLRSERIIP
;
A
#
# COMPACT_ATOMS: atom_id res chain seq x y z
N MET A 1 -0.81 -18.60 40.80
CA MET A 1 -1.34 -17.20 40.71
C MET A 1 -0.74 -16.56 39.47
N ALA A 2 -1.49 -16.48 38.39
CA ALA A 2 -1.03 -15.87 37.15
C ALA A 2 -1.10 -14.34 37.32
N GLY A 3 0.06 -13.69 37.31
CA GLY A 3 0.16 -12.23 37.36
C GLY A 3 -0.60 -11.58 36.19
N LYS A 4 -1.62 -10.81 36.47
CA LYS A 4 -2.28 -9.93 35.51
C LYS A 4 -1.23 -8.92 35.03
N ASN A 5 -0.71 -9.16 33.85
CA ASN A 5 0.17 -8.22 33.14
C ASN A 5 -0.68 -7.04 32.69
N THR A 6 -0.76 -5.99 33.49
CA THR A 6 -1.42 -4.71 33.16
C THR A 6 -0.56 -3.91 32.19
N ARG A 7 -0.24 -4.47 31.01
CA ARG A 7 0.12 -3.65 29.86
C ARG A 7 -1.16 -2.97 29.40
N GLY A 8 -1.27 -1.67 29.63
CA GLY A 8 -2.43 -0.88 29.20
C GLY A 8 -2.77 -1.21 27.75
N ASN A 9 -4.03 -1.55 27.48
CA ASN A 9 -4.53 -1.89 26.16
C ASN A 9 -4.13 -0.79 25.16
N LYS A 10 -3.43 -1.17 24.09
CA LYS A 10 -3.14 -0.27 22.98
C LYS A 10 -4.38 -0.22 22.08
N THR A 11 -4.77 0.96 21.65
CA THR A 11 -5.85 1.16 20.70
C THR A 11 -5.29 1.81 19.44
N ALA A 12 -5.41 1.10 18.32
CA ALA A 12 -4.99 1.53 17.00
C ALA A 12 -6.15 2.20 16.26
N LEU A 13 -5.97 3.44 15.84
CA LEU A 13 -6.86 4.17 14.94
C LEU A 13 -6.26 4.14 13.54
N ILE A 14 -6.88 3.39 12.62
CA ILE A 14 -6.35 3.14 11.28
C ILE A 14 -7.17 3.90 10.25
N PHE A 15 -6.61 4.97 9.70
CA PHE A 15 -7.19 5.67 8.56
C PHE A 15 -6.83 4.95 7.26
N GLY A 16 -7.85 4.65 6.45
CA GLY A 16 -7.67 3.86 5.23
C GLY A 16 -7.68 2.35 5.45
N VAL A 17 -8.41 1.89 6.47
CA VAL A 17 -8.50 0.46 6.85
C VAL A 17 -9.00 -0.47 5.74
N SER A 18 -9.68 0.04 4.73
CA SER A 18 -10.15 -0.74 3.56
C SER A 18 -9.11 -0.87 2.43
N GLY A 19 -8.04 -0.06 2.47
CA GLY A 19 -6.94 -0.11 1.52
C GLY A 19 -5.95 -1.25 1.79
N ILE A 20 -4.98 -1.43 0.90
CA ILE A 20 -4.00 -2.53 0.96
C ILE A 20 -3.23 -2.51 2.29
N ALA A 21 -2.62 -1.37 2.63
CA ALA A 21 -1.81 -1.23 3.84
C ALA A 21 -2.66 -1.29 5.12
N GLY A 22 -3.75 -0.50 5.18
CA GLY A 22 -4.60 -0.43 6.38
C GLY A 22 -5.31 -1.74 6.69
N ARG A 23 -5.73 -2.49 5.66
CA ARG A 23 -6.34 -3.82 5.82
C ARG A 23 -5.34 -4.82 6.39
N ALA A 24 -4.16 -4.92 5.79
CA ALA A 24 -3.12 -5.82 6.26
C ALA A 24 -2.68 -5.49 7.70
N LEU A 25 -2.60 -4.20 8.04
CA LEU A 25 -2.31 -3.77 9.41
C LEU A 25 -3.41 -4.21 10.38
N GLY A 26 -4.67 -3.99 10.04
CA GLY A 26 -5.80 -4.41 10.88
C GLY A 26 -5.84 -5.93 11.06
N GLU A 27 -5.66 -6.71 9.99
CA GLU A 27 -5.57 -8.18 10.04
C GLU A 27 -4.41 -8.61 10.96
N HIS A 28 -3.22 -8.01 10.81
CA HIS A 28 -2.05 -8.32 11.64
C HIS A 28 -2.25 -7.97 13.12
N LEU A 29 -2.82 -6.80 13.43
CA LEU A 29 -3.10 -6.41 14.82
C LEU A 29 -4.13 -7.33 15.49
N SER A 30 -5.13 -7.78 14.73
CA SER A 30 -6.11 -8.77 15.18
C SER A 30 -5.45 -10.13 15.48
N GLU A 31 -4.51 -10.55 14.64
CA GLU A 31 -3.79 -11.82 14.76
C GLU A 31 -2.86 -11.85 15.97
N ILE A 32 -2.04 -10.81 16.16
CA ILE A 32 -1.09 -10.77 17.30
C ILE A 32 -1.75 -10.47 18.64
N GLY A 33 -2.97 -9.94 18.64
CA GLY A 33 -3.70 -9.58 19.85
C GLY A 33 -3.09 -8.41 20.64
N GLY A 34 -3.71 -8.05 21.76
CA GLY A 34 -3.26 -6.97 22.63
C GLY A 34 -3.51 -5.55 22.08
N TRP A 35 -4.32 -5.43 21.03
CA TRP A 35 -4.76 -4.20 20.44
C TRP A 35 -6.29 -4.14 20.29
N ASN A 36 -6.87 -3.02 20.68
CA ASN A 36 -8.17 -2.62 20.18
C ASN A 36 -7.99 -1.97 18.81
N ILE A 37 -8.90 -2.23 17.87
CA ILE A 37 -8.77 -1.75 16.50
C ILE A 37 -9.97 -0.89 16.14
N ILE A 38 -9.72 0.33 15.68
CA ILE A 38 -10.72 1.25 15.15
C ILE A 38 -10.32 1.55 13.70
N GLY A 39 -11.09 1.03 12.76
CA GLY A 39 -10.87 1.25 11.34
C GLY A 39 -11.72 2.38 10.79
N VAL A 40 -11.09 3.35 10.15
CA VAL A 40 -11.74 4.51 9.52
C VAL A 40 -11.61 4.40 8.00
N SER A 41 -12.72 4.59 7.30
CA SER A 41 -12.77 4.66 5.84
C SER A 41 -13.91 5.56 5.38
N ARG A 42 -13.86 6.08 4.15
CA ARG A 42 -14.91 6.95 3.60
C ARG A 42 -16.26 6.25 3.44
N ARG A 43 -16.23 4.95 3.13
CA ARG A 43 -17.44 4.14 2.90
C ARG A 43 -17.51 3.02 3.92
N ALA A 44 -18.70 2.63 4.32
CA ALA A 44 -18.91 1.41 5.08
C ALA A 44 -18.59 0.19 4.19
N HIS A 45 -17.74 -0.70 4.67
CA HIS A 45 -17.36 -1.93 3.98
C HIS A 45 -17.95 -3.13 4.72
N LYS A 46 -19.12 -3.61 4.25
CA LYS A 46 -19.80 -4.77 4.85
C LYS A 46 -18.97 -6.07 4.76
N ASP A 47 -18.11 -6.15 3.75
CA ASP A 47 -17.27 -7.34 3.48
C ASP A 47 -15.89 -7.26 4.13
N LEU A 48 -15.56 -6.15 4.80
CA LEU A 48 -14.29 -6.01 5.51
C LEU A 48 -14.39 -6.71 6.87
N LYS A 49 -13.75 -7.86 6.98
CA LYS A 49 -13.71 -8.65 8.21
C LYS A 49 -12.31 -8.57 8.82
N ILE A 50 -12.19 -7.88 9.94
CA ILE A 50 -10.99 -7.86 10.79
C ILE A 50 -11.47 -8.19 12.19
N GLY A 51 -10.96 -9.28 12.77
CA GLY A 51 -11.44 -9.78 14.08
C GLY A 51 -11.32 -8.72 15.17
N GLY A 52 -12.41 -8.48 15.90
CA GLY A 52 -12.44 -7.53 17.01
C GLY A 52 -12.37 -6.06 16.63
N ALA A 53 -12.34 -5.70 15.34
CA ALA A 53 -12.28 -4.32 14.91
C ALA A 53 -13.66 -3.64 14.94
N ARG A 54 -13.68 -2.37 15.34
CA ARG A 54 -14.80 -1.45 15.18
C ARG A 54 -14.56 -0.62 13.92
N PHE A 55 -15.57 -0.44 13.08
CA PHE A 55 -15.46 0.34 11.85
C PHE A 55 -16.32 1.59 11.92
N VAL A 56 -15.80 2.67 11.35
CA VAL A 56 -16.51 3.94 11.25
C VAL A 56 -16.28 4.58 9.88
N SER A 57 -17.33 5.24 9.38
CA SER A 57 -17.25 6.05 8.17
C SER A 57 -16.94 7.49 8.52
N ALA A 58 -15.89 8.06 7.90
CA ALA A 58 -15.57 9.48 7.98
C ALA A 58 -14.92 9.93 6.66
N ASP A 59 -15.31 11.10 6.18
CA ASP A 59 -14.65 11.81 5.11
C ASP A 59 -13.66 12.80 5.69
N LEU A 60 -12.36 12.56 5.48
CA LEU A 60 -11.30 13.41 6.02
C LEU A 60 -11.30 14.84 5.44
N MET A 61 -12.02 15.06 4.34
CA MET A 61 -12.24 16.41 3.80
C MET A 61 -13.36 17.19 4.54
N ASP A 62 -14.19 16.48 5.31
CA ASP A 62 -15.15 17.08 6.25
C ASP A 62 -14.59 17.01 7.69
N ALA A 63 -13.71 17.94 8.02
CA ALA A 63 -13.03 17.97 9.32
C ALA A 63 -14.02 18.06 10.51
N PRO A 64 -15.08 18.89 10.50
CA PRO A 64 -16.06 18.93 11.58
C PRO A 64 -16.80 17.60 11.78
N ALA A 65 -17.24 16.95 10.71
CA ALA A 65 -17.89 15.64 10.80
C ALA A 65 -16.93 14.55 11.30
N THR A 66 -15.69 14.56 10.81
CA THR A 66 -14.63 13.63 11.26
C THR A 66 -14.37 13.79 12.76
N GLN A 67 -14.20 15.01 13.25
CA GLN A 67 -13.99 15.29 14.66
C GLN A 67 -15.16 14.82 15.53
N LYS A 68 -16.40 15.13 15.10
CA LYS A 68 -17.62 14.70 15.81
C LYS A 68 -17.73 13.18 15.93
N VAL A 69 -17.36 12.47 14.88
CA VAL A 69 -17.38 11.00 14.84
C VAL A 69 -16.29 10.42 15.73
N LEU A 70 -15.04 10.85 15.58
CA LEU A 70 -13.92 10.30 16.35
C LEU A 70 -14.04 10.58 17.85
N LYS A 71 -14.53 11.75 18.25
CA LYS A 71 -14.78 12.09 19.66
C LYS A 71 -15.69 11.06 20.36
N LYS A 72 -16.59 10.41 19.61
CA LYS A 72 -17.50 9.41 20.17
C LYS A 72 -16.91 8.02 20.30
N ILE A 73 -15.96 7.65 19.42
CA ILE A 73 -15.54 6.25 19.27
C ILE A 73 -14.06 6.01 19.51
N ALA A 74 -13.23 7.06 19.46
CA ALA A 74 -11.78 6.96 19.53
C ALA A 74 -11.19 7.60 20.82
N ASN A 75 -11.98 7.73 21.87
CA ASN A 75 -11.58 8.32 23.14
C ASN A 75 -10.53 7.51 23.91
N ASP A 76 -10.30 6.27 23.51
CA ASP A 76 -9.28 5.36 24.03
C ASP A 76 -8.10 5.15 23.05
N ALA A 77 -8.08 5.87 21.92
CA ALA A 77 -7.02 5.77 20.92
C ALA A 77 -5.65 6.16 21.50
N THR A 78 -4.65 5.36 21.19
CA THR A 78 -3.27 5.59 21.66
C THR A 78 -2.28 5.70 20.50
N HIS A 79 -2.58 5.09 19.38
CA HIS A 79 -1.74 5.06 18.20
C HIS A 79 -2.56 5.34 16.96
N VAL A 80 -2.05 6.18 16.08
CA VAL A 80 -2.67 6.50 14.80
C VAL A 80 -1.81 5.90 13.69
N PHE A 81 -2.46 5.25 12.74
CA PHE A 81 -1.84 4.75 11.51
C PHE A 81 -2.55 5.39 10.32
N PHE A 82 -1.85 6.24 9.60
CA PHE A 82 -2.40 6.92 8.43
C PHE A 82 -1.96 6.19 7.15
N CYS A 83 -2.86 5.39 6.58
CA CYS A 83 -2.63 4.48 5.46
C CYS A 83 -3.50 4.83 4.24
N THR A 84 -3.82 6.10 4.04
CA THR A 84 -4.70 6.51 2.94
C THR A 84 -4.19 7.76 2.22
N TRP A 85 -4.59 7.89 0.96
CA TRP A 85 -4.40 9.09 0.17
C TRP A 85 -5.50 9.20 -0.88
N SER A 86 -5.59 10.35 -1.54
CA SER A 86 -6.57 10.60 -2.61
C SER A 86 -5.86 11.16 -3.83
N ALA A 87 -5.94 10.44 -4.95
CA ALA A 87 -5.39 10.90 -6.22
C ALA A 87 -6.17 12.13 -6.71
N GLN A 88 -5.44 13.13 -7.15
CA GLN A 88 -5.96 14.36 -7.74
C GLN A 88 -5.40 14.57 -9.15
N ALA A 89 -5.86 15.62 -9.84
CA ALA A 89 -5.51 15.89 -11.22
C ALA A 89 -4.04 16.26 -11.46
N ASN A 90 -3.37 16.85 -10.44
CA ASN A 90 -1.98 17.27 -10.48
C ASN A 90 -1.36 17.28 -9.08
N GLU A 91 -0.04 17.54 -9.00
CA GLU A 91 0.69 17.45 -7.75
C GLU A 91 0.32 18.56 -6.75
N THR A 92 -0.02 19.76 -7.20
CA THR A 92 -0.50 20.85 -6.35
C THR A 92 -1.80 20.48 -5.64
N GLU A 93 -2.76 19.93 -6.36
CA GLU A 93 -4.01 19.44 -5.78
C GLU A 93 -3.80 18.20 -4.91
N ASN A 94 -2.87 17.28 -5.30
CA ASN A 94 -2.46 16.18 -4.45
C ASN A 94 -1.94 16.69 -3.09
N SER A 95 -1.05 17.70 -3.11
CA SER A 95 -0.47 18.30 -1.90
C SER A 95 -1.55 18.96 -1.04
N ARG A 96 -2.41 19.77 -1.64
CA ARG A 96 -3.50 20.46 -0.94
C ARG A 96 -4.47 19.47 -0.26
N VAL A 97 -4.97 18.49 -1.01
CA VAL A 97 -5.99 17.55 -0.52
C VAL A 97 -5.41 16.58 0.49
N ASN A 98 -4.26 15.97 0.19
CA ASN A 98 -3.68 14.96 1.07
C ASN A 98 -3.08 15.58 2.34
N GLY A 99 -2.54 16.80 2.28
CA GLY A 99 -2.15 17.56 3.46
C GLY A 99 -3.35 17.89 4.36
N ALA A 100 -4.47 18.36 3.79
CA ALA A 100 -5.69 18.61 4.54
C ALA A 100 -6.26 17.33 5.19
N MET A 101 -6.20 16.19 4.50
CA MET A 101 -6.63 14.89 5.05
C MET A 101 -5.81 14.47 6.28
N VAL A 102 -4.48 14.61 6.23
CA VAL A 102 -3.61 14.30 7.38
C VAL A 102 -3.93 15.25 8.54
N ARG A 103 -4.04 16.56 8.28
CA ARG A 103 -4.38 17.56 9.29
C ARG A 103 -5.70 17.24 9.98
N SER A 104 -6.76 17.04 9.21
CA SER A 104 -8.09 16.69 9.73
C SER A 104 -8.07 15.41 10.57
N ALA A 105 -7.38 14.37 10.12
CA ALA A 105 -7.26 13.12 10.84
C ALA A 105 -6.54 13.28 12.18
N LEU A 106 -5.40 13.99 12.21
CA LEU A 106 -4.58 14.16 13.41
C LEU A 106 -5.25 15.10 14.43
N GLU A 107 -5.83 16.20 13.99
CA GLU A 107 -6.58 17.12 14.86
C GLU A 107 -7.79 16.43 15.49
N ALA A 108 -8.53 15.64 14.70
CA ALA A 108 -9.66 14.88 15.22
C ALA A 108 -9.23 13.78 16.21
N ALA A 109 -8.12 13.06 15.92
CA ALA A 109 -7.60 12.03 16.79
C ALA A 109 -7.08 12.61 18.13
N THR A 110 -6.29 13.70 18.09
CA THR A 110 -5.72 14.33 19.30
C THR A 110 -6.77 15.05 20.14
N THR A 111 -7.85 15.52 19.51
CA THR A 111 -9.01 16.04 20.24
C THR A 111 -9.80 14.93 20.94
N ALA A 112 -9.83 13.74 20.36
CA ALA A 112 -10.57 12.59 20.92
C ALA A 112 -9.81 11.89 22.05
N ALA A 113 -8.47 11.78 21.97
CA ALA A 113 -7.66 11.02 22.92
C ALA A 113 -6.18 11.50 22.95
N PRO A 114 -5.45 11.20 24.05
CA PRO A 114 -4.01 11.49 24.14
C PRO A 114 -3.21 10.47 23.29
N ILE A 115 -2.92 10.85 22.05
CA ILE A 115 -2.16 10.02 21.12
C ILE A 115 -0.69 9.95 21.56
N ARG A 116 -0.11 8.75 21.51
CA ARG A 116 1.29 8.50 21.88
C ARG A 116 2.21 8.45 20.66
N HIS A 117 1.69 7.91 19.56
CA HIS A 117 2.47 7.72 18.33
C HIS A 117 1.59 7.82 17.08
N VAL A 118 2.16 8.38 16.02
CA VAL A 118 1.53 8.45 14.68
C VAL A 118 2.48 7.85 13.66
N SER A 119 2.04 6.81 12.94
CA SER A 119 2.75 6.27 11.77
C SER A 119 2.06 6.76 10.49
N LEU A 120 2.83 7.39 9.61
CA LEU A 120 2.40 7.85 8.30
C LEU A 120 2.99 6.95 7.21
N VAL A 121 2.14 6.42 6.32
CA VAL A 121 2.58 5.68 5.15
C VAL A 121 2.67 6.63 3.96
N THR A 122 3.87 6.77 3.40
CA THR A 122 4.17 7.53 2.18
C THR A 122 4.68 6.58 1.08
N GLY A 123 5.89 6.77 0.55
CA GLY A 123 6.50 5.86 -0.42
C GLY A 123 7.68 6.47 -1.18
N LEU A 124 8.11 5.79 -2.25
CA LEU A 124 9.30 6.14 -3.01
C LEU A 124 9.21 7.47 -3.80
N LYS A 125 8.06 8.13 -3.89
CA LYS A 125 8.00 9.51 -4.40
C LYS A 125 8.92 10.46 -3.62
N HIS A 126 9.32 10.09 -2.41
CA HIS A 126 10.34 10.83 -1.67
C HIS A 126 11.63 10.98 -2.49
N TYR A 127 12.03 9.93 -3.19
CA TYR A 127 13.28 9.84 -3.98
C TYR A 127 13.08 10.10 -5.47
N LEU A 128 11.87 9.90 -5.97
CA LEU A 128 11.53 9.96 -7.39
C LEU A 128 10.87 11.28 -7.81
N GLY A 129 10.33 12.03 -6.86
CA GLY A 129 9.53 13.22 -7.13
C GLY A 129 8.07 12.91 -7.49
N SER A 130 7.38 13.86 -8.12
CA SER A 130 6.01 13.68 -8.61
C SER A 130 5.96 12.68 -9.78
N PHE A 131 4.78 12.13 -10.09
CA PHE A 131 4.64 11.22 -11.25
C PHE A 131 5.06 11.86 -12.56
N GLU A 132 4.90 13.17 -12.70
CA GLU A 132 5.27 13.96 -13.87
C GLU A 132 6.78 14.04 -14.08
N THR A 133 7.56 13.84 -13.02
CA THR A 133 9.02 13.89 -13.03
C THR A 133 9.70 12.52 -13.13
N TYR A 134 8.93 11.43 -13.17
CA TYR A 134 9.50 10.08 -13.28
C TYR A 134 10.27 9.92 -14.60
N GLY A 135 11.50 9.43 -14.50
CA GLY A 135 12.39 9.23 -15.65
C GLY A 135 12.99 10.49 -16.26
N THR A 136 12.70 11.71 -15.73
CA THR A 136 13.30 12.96 -16.20
C THR A 136 14.68 13.23 -15.61
N ARG A 137 15.09 12.48 -14.61
CA ARG A 137 16.38 12.61 -13.91
C ARG A 137 17.02 11.25 -13.68
N GLN A 138 18.32 11.23 -13.66
CA GLN A 138 19.08 10.08 -13.19
C GLN A 138 18.90 9.96 -11.67
N VAL A 139 18.68 8.74 -11.19
CA VAL A 139 18.59 8.41 -9.77
C VAL A 139 19.75 7.48 -9.40
N GLU A 140 20.25 7.65 -8.19
CA GLU A 140 21.21 6.73 -7.60
C GLU A 140 20.45 5.70 -6.74
N THR A 141 20.80 4.43 -6.91
CA THR A 141 20.23 3.33 -6.12
C THR A 141 21.33 2.53 -5.44
N PRO A 142 21.06 1.89 -4.29
CA PRO A 142 19.78 1.81 -3.58
C PRO A 142 19.37 3.10 -2.87
N PHE A 143 18.05 3.43 -2.88
CA PHE A 143 17.53 4.60 -2.16
C PHE A 143 17.75 4.47 -0.66
N SER A 144 18.26 5.53 -0.05
CA SER A 144 18.58 5.61 1.38
C SER A 144 17.78 6.69 2.10
N GLU A 145 17.42 6.45 3.36
CA GLU A 145 16.69 7.44 4.16
C GLU A 145 17.52 8.69 4.51
N GLU A 146 18.84 8.67 4.29
CA GLU A 146 19.72 9.84 4.41
C GLU A 146 19.59 10.82 3.25
N GLU A 147 18.99 10.40 2.13
CA GLU A 147 18.82 11.27 0.98
C GLU A 147 17.87 12.45 1.31
N PRO A 148 18.25 13.68 0.94
CA PRO A 148 17.42 14.84 1.17
C PRO A 148 16.15 14.82 0.30
N ARG A 149 15.17 15.62 0.69
CA ARG A 149 14.03 15.91 -0.16
C ARG A 149 14.46 16.52 -1.48
N LEU A 150 13.79 16.11 -2.56
CA LEU A 150 13.99 16.69 -3.87
C LEU A 150 13.35 18.09 -3.94
N PRO A 151 13.89 18.98 -4.81
CA PRO A 151 13.24 20.25 -5.09
C PRO A 151 11.89 20.03 -5.80
N GLY A 152 10.93 20.93 -5.55
CA GLY A 152 9.60 20.92 -6.14
C GLY A 152 8.51 20.38 -5.22
N GLU A 153 7.28 20.47 -5.70
CA GLU A 153 6.11 19.99 -4.96
C GLU A 153 6.08 18.46 -4.90
N ASN A 154 5.75 17.96 -3.72
CA ASN A 154 5.55 16.53 -3.49
C ASN A 154 4.56 16.37 -2.33
N PHE A 155 3.41 15.76 -2.61
CA PHE A 155 2.38 15.64 -1.59
C PHE A 155 2.81 14.78 -0.37
N TYR A 156 3.78 13.90 -0.51
CA TYR A 156 4.36 13.20 0.63
C TYR A 156 5.10 14.16 1.56
N TYR A 157 5.82 15.15 1.00
CA TYR A 157 6.47 16.17 1.81
C TYR A 157 5.45 17.03 2.57
N THR A 158 4.35 17.42 1.90
CA THR A 158 3.26 18.13 2.55
C THR A 158 2.61 17.32 3.68
N GLN A 159 2.43 16.02 3.48
CA GLN A 159 1.91 15.13 4.54
C GLN A 159 2.90 15.01 5.71
N GLU A 160 4.20 14.85 5.44
CA GLU A 160 5.26 14.82 6.45
C GLU A 160 5.32 16.15 7.23
N ASP A 161 5.25 17.30 6.55
CA ASP A 161 5.28 18.61 7.19
C ASP A 161 4.10 18.83 8.16
N VAL A 162 2.90 18.42 7.76
CA VAL A 162 1.73 18.42 8.64
C VAL A 162 1.92 17.48 9.83
N LEU A 163 2.47 16.28 9.62
CA LEU A 163 2.78 15.32 10.69
C LEU A 163 3.77 15.93 11.70
N PHE A 164 4.85 16.55 11.23
CA PHE A 164 5.89 17.12 12.08
C PHE A 164 5.36 18.32 12.87
N GLU A 165 4.61 19.23 12.23
CA GLU A 165 3.93 20.35 12.89
C GLU A 165 3.00 19.87 14.01
N GLN A 166 2.18 18.87 13.73
CA GLN A 166 1.24 18.32 14.71
C GLN A 166 1.96 17.57 15.84
N ALA A 167 3.05 16.88 15.54
CA ALA A 167 3.86 16.20 16.55
C ALA A 167 4.51 17.18 17.53
N GLU A 168 5.07 18.28 17.02
CA GLU A 168 5.62 19.36 17.85
C GLU A 168 4.55 20.00 18.74
N LYS A 169 3.39 20.29 18.15
CA LYS A 169 2.27 20.96 18.85
C LYS A 169 1.61 20.07 19.91
N GLN A 170 1.50 18.76 19.66
CA GLN A 170 0.71 17.84 20.48
C GLN A 170 1.55 16.89 21.34
N GLY A 171 2.87 16.80 21.10
CA GLY A 171 3.81 16.03 21.92
C GLY A 171 3.80 14.52 21.67
N PHE A 172 3.22 14.02 20.58
CA PHE A 172 3.31 12.61 20.21
C PHE A 172 4.61 12.31 19.42
N SER A 173 5.09 11.06 19.49
CA SER A 173 6.16 10.60 18.61
C SER A 173 5.60 10.16 17.26
N TRP A 174 6.45 10.16 16.22
CA TRP A 174 6.03 9.80 14.88
C TRP A 174 6.99 8.82 14.20
N SER A 175 6.51 8.18 13.14
CA SER A 175 7.32 7.49 12.13
C SER A 175 6.74 7.70 10.74
N VAL A 176 7.60 7.60 9.72
CA VAL A 176 7.21 7.63 8.31
C VAL A 176 7.69 6.35 7.64
N ALA A 177 6.77 5.54 7.16
CA ALA A 177 7.09 4.37 6.35
C ALA A 177 7.09 4.74 4.86
N ARG A 178 8.17 4.41 4.15
CA ARG A 178 8.36 4.63 2.71
C ARG A 178 8.39 3.31 1.95
N PRO A 179 7.24 2.66 1.74
CA PRO A 179 7.18 1.44 0.94
C PRO A 179 7.39 1.71 -0.55
N HIS A 180 7.88 0.70 -1.26
CA HIS A 180 7.79 0.61 -2.72
C HIS A 180 6.48 -0.10 -3.10
N THR A 181 6.13 -0.21 -4.38
CA THR A 181 4.90 -0.83 -4.90
C THR A 181 4.30 -1.85 -3.95
N ILE A 182 3.21 -1.47 -3.26
CA ILE A 182 2.60 -2.31 -2.22
C ILE A 182 1.70 -3.35 -2.88
N ILE A 183 1.97 -4.62 -2.60
CA ILE A 183 1.12 -5.74 -2.99
C ILE A 183 0.37 -6.32 -1.79
N GLY A 184 -0.90 -6.67 -1.96
CA GLY A 184 -1.69 -7.23 -0.87
C GLY A 184 -3.16 -7.40 -1.23
N PHE A 185 -3.92 -8.01 -0.35
CA PHE A 185 -5.33 -8.32 -0.59
C PHE A 185 -6.23 -7.12 -0.25
N ALA A 186 -6.68 -6.42 -1.27
CA ALA A 186 -7.70 -5.37 -1.16
C ALA A 186 -8.47 -5.25 -2.48
N PRO A 187 -9.42 -6.16 -2.75
CA PRO A 187 -10.23 -6.09 -3.98
C PRO A 187 -10.99 -4.76 -4.07
N GLY A 188 -11.02 -4.17 -5.27
CA GLY A 188 -11.60 -2.84 -5.49
C GLY A 188 -10.67 -1.67 -5.17
N ASN A 189 -9.41 -1.94 -4.78
CA ASN A 189 -8.39 -0.90 -4.66
C ASN A 189 -7.77 -0.62 -6.03
N ALA A 190 -7.78 0.67 -6.45
CA ALA A 190 -7.34 1.08 -7.78
C ALA A 190 -5.83 0.94 -8.05
N MET A 191 -5.01 0.72 -7.02
CA MET A 191 -3.56 0.61 -7.15
C MET A 191 -3.07 -0.70 -6.52
N ASN A 192 -3.34 -1.81 -7.20
CA ASN A 192 -2.95 -3.14 -6.76
C ASN A 192 -2.36 -3.94 -7.92
N LEU A 193 -1.07 -3.72 -8.18
CA LEU A 193 -0.36 -4.33 -9.29
C LEU A 193 -0.54 -5.86 -9.32
N ALA A 194 -0.34 -6.54 -8.20
CA ALA A 194 -0.40 -8.00 -8.17
C ALA A 194 -1.80 -8.55 -8.47
N THR A 195 -2.88 -7.89 -8.02
CA THR A 195 -4.24 -8.26 -8.41
C THR A 195 -4.46 -8.07 -9.90
N SER A 196 -4.01 -6.94 -10.46
CA SER A 196 -4.11 -6.69 -11.91
C SER A 196 -3.35 -7.72 -12.75
N LEU A 197 -2.14 -8.10 -12.30
CA LEU A 197 -1.35 -9.16 -12.99
C LEU A 197 -2.06 -10.52 -12.93
N ALA A 198 -2.67 -10.87 -11.80
CA ALA A 198 -3.43 -12.10 -11.65
C ALA A 198 -4.68 -12.13 -12.56
N VAL A 199 -5.37 -11.00 -12.69
CA VAL A 199 -6.50 -10.83 -13.62
C VAL A 199 -6.02 -10.94 -15.07
N TYR A 200 -4.92 -10.27 -15.43
CA TYR A 200 -4.34 -10.36 -16.77
C TYR A 200 -3.96 -11.79 -17.13
N ALA A 201 -3.25 -12.50 -16.25
CA ALA A 201 -2.90 -13.90 -16.46
C ALA A 201 -4.15 -14.80 -16.60
N SER A 202 -5.20 -14.54 -15.82
CA SER A 202 -6.48 -15.27 -15.92
C SER A 202 -7.16 -15.03 -17.27
N ILE A 203 -7.16 -13.80 -17.76
CA ILE A 203 -7.69 -13.46 -19.09
C ILE A 203 -6.89 -14.18 -20.18
N CYS A 204 -5.55 -14.11 -20.13
CA CYS A 204 -4.70 -14.79 -21.11
C CYS A 204 -4.98 -16.29 -21.15
N ARG A 205 -5.11 -16.94 -19.98
CA ARG A 205 -5.42 -18.37 -19.91
C ARG A 205 -6.79 -18.72 -20.51
N GLU A 206 -7.82 -17.92 -20.24
CA GLU A 206 -9.18 -18.18 -20.70
C GLU A 206 -9.39 -17.87 -22.18
N THR A 207 -8.59 -16.99 -22.75
CA THR A 207 -8.73 -16.54 -24.14
C THR A 207 -7.67 -17.10 -25.09
N GLY A 208 -6.65 -17.79 -24.57
CA GLY A 208 -5.49 -18.24 -25.37
C GLY A 208 -4.57 -17.10 -25.83
N ARG A 209 -4.73 -15.88 -25.28
CA ARG A 209 -3.83 -14.76 -25.60
C ARG A 209 -2.44 -15.01 -25.01
N PRO A 210 -1.37 -14.56 -25.68
CA PRO A 210 -0.02 -14.65 -25.13
C PRO A 210 0.11 -13.75 -23.88
N PHE A 211 0.80 -14.26 -22.85
CA PHE A 211 1.10 -13.52 -21.63
C PHE A 211 2.37 -12.68 -21.83
N VAL A 212 2.23 -11.52 -22.44
CA VAL A 212 3.33 -10.61 -22.82
C VAL A 212 3.64 -9.64 -21.67
N PHE A 213 4.93 -9.39 -21.39
CA PHE A 213 5.33 -8.32 -20.47
C PHE A 213 5.06 -6.95 -21.11
N PRO A 214 4.23 -6.07 -20.48
CA PRO A 214 3.73 -4.88 -21.18
C PRO A 214 4.64 -3.66 -21.07
N GLY A 215 5.65 -3.70 -20.18
CA GLY A 215 6.45 -2.53 -19.82
C GLY A 215 7.69 -2.30 -20.65
N THR A 216 8.55 -1.39 -20.17
CA THR A 216 9.80 -1.02 -20.84
C THR A 216 10.87 -2.11 -20.76
N SER A 217 11.86 -2.03 -21.67
CA SER A 217 13.06 -2.88 -21.62
C SER A 217 13.86 -2.67 -20.32
N GLN A 218 13.92 -1.43 -19.83
CA GLN A 218 14.56 -1.09 -18.57
C GLN A 218 13.88 -1.81 -17.40
N SER A 219 12.57 -1.65 -17.26
CA SER A 219 11.81 -2.33 -16.21
C SER A 219 11.94 -3.85 -16.30
N TYR A 220 11.90 -4.44 -17.50
CA TYR A 220 12.06 -5.88 -17.71
C TYR A 220 13.40 -6.41 -17.21
N ASN A 221 14.48 -5.63 -17.36
CA ASN A 221 15.86 -6.04 -17.11
C ASN A 221 16.48 -5.48 -15.82
N ALA A 222 16.02 -4.35 -15.29
CA ALA A 222 16.55 -3.75 -14.07
C ALA A 222 16.21 -4.58 -12.81
N LEU A 223 16.94 -4.35 -11.74
CA LEU A 223 16.57 -4.82 -10.41
C LEU A 223 15.41 -3.99 -9.86
N VAL A 224 14.53 -4.65 -9.16
CA VAL A 224 13.40 -4.03 -8.47
C VAL A 224 13.11 -4.78 -7.18
N ASP A 225 12.60 -4.07 -6.19
CA ASP A 225 12.00 -4.61 -4.98
C ASP A 225 10.50 -4.30 -4.91
N MET A 226 9.82 -4.85 -3.93
CA MET A 226 8.40 -4.63 -3.66
C MET A 226 8.11 -4.71 -2.16
N THR A 227 6.93 -4.26 -1.78
CA THR A 227 6.44 -4.34 -0.40
C THR A 227 5.19 -5.22 -0.31
N ASP A 228 5.30 -6.37 0.34
CA ASP A 228 4.11 -7.10 0.81
C ASP A 228 3.45 -6.28 1.94
N ALA A 229 2.16 -6.04 1.82
CA ALA A 229 1.40 -5.31 2.84
C ALA A 229 1.51 -5.95 4.24
N ARG A 230 1.79 -7.25 4.33
CA ARG A 230 2.02 -7.96 5.60
C ARG A 230 3.37 -7.57 6.23
N ILE A 231 4.41 -7.36 5.42
CA ILE A 231 5.70 -6.86 5.91
C ILE A 231 5.56 -5.40 6.36
N LEU A 232 4.84 -4.58 5.58
CA LEU A 232 4.52 -3.22 5.97
C LEU A 232 3.74 -3.17 7.30
N ALA A 233 2.74 -4.02 7.46
CA ALA A 233 1.96 -4.11 8.71
C ALA A 233 2.85 -4.43 9.93
N LYS A 234 3.74 -5.41 9.80
CA LYS A 234 4.71 -5.76 10.87
C LYS A 234 5.66 -4.60 11.17
N HIS A 235 6.12 -3.91 10.13
CA HIS A 235 7.02 -2.76 10.27
C HIS A 235 6.33 -1.59 10.97
N LEU A 236 5.10 -1.25 10.58
CA LEU A 236 4.30 -0.21 11.22
C LEU A 236 4.07 -0.48 12.72
N VAL A 237 3.80 -1.73 13.09
CA VAL A 237 3.66 -2.11 14.51
C VAL A 237 5.00 -1.99 15.24
N TRP A 238 6.10 -2.41 14.61
CA TRP A 238 7.44 -2.28 15.16
C TRP A 238 7.83 -0.81 15.35
N GLU A 239 7.63 0.05 14.37
CA GLU A 239 7.86 1.50 14.46
C GLU A 239 7.11 2.12 15.63
N ALA A 240 5.81 1.81 15.73
CA ALA A 240 4.92 2.38 16.73
C ALA A 240 5.19 1.90 18.16
N THR A 241 5.94 0.81 18.34
CA THR A 241 6.18 0.19 19.64
C THR A 241 7.65 0.14 20.05
N THR A 242 8.55 0.55 19.16
CA THR A 242 10.00 0.53 19.40
C THR A 242 10.53 1.94 19.66
N ARG A 243 11.00 2.21 20.87
CA ARG A 243 11.49 3.55 21.24
C ARG A 243 12.59 4.09 20.30
N LYS A 244 13.48 3.21 19.81
CA LYS A 244 14.57 3.59 18.89
C LYS A 244 14.07 4.01 17.51
N ALA A 245 12.87 3.61 17.11
CA ALA A 245 12.25 3.96 15.84
C ALA A 245 11.48 5.30 15.89
N ALA A 246 11.26 5.87 17.08
CA ALA A 246 10.53 7.12 17.23
C ALA A 246 11.24 8.28 16.49
N ASN A 247 10.44 9.13 15.84
CA ASN A 247 10.85 10.32 15.12
C ASN A 247 11.85 10.03 13.98
N LYS A 248 11.57 8.97 13.21
CA LYS A 248 12.39 8.54 12.07
C LYS A 248 11.53 8.14 10.87
N ALA A 249 12.11 8.29 9.69
CA ALA A 249 11.60 7.71 8.47
C ALA A 249 12.32 6.39 8.16
N PHE A 250 11.61 5.45 7.52
CA PHE A 250 12.11 4.13 7.17
C PHE A 250 11.66 3.72 5.77
N ASN A 251 12.59 3.21 5.00
CA ASN A 251 12.27 2.42 3.82
C ASN A 251 11.68 1.08 4.24
N VAL A 252 10.65 0.62 3.53
CA VAL A 252 9.98 -0.64 3.87
C VAL A 252 9.74 -1.45 2.62
N VAL A 253 10.55 -2.49 2.41
CA VAL A 253 10.41 -3.45 1.30
C VAL A 253 10.58 -4.88 1.81
N ASN A 254 10.31 -5.86 0.95
CA ASN A 254 10.35 -7.28 1.32
C ASN A 254 11.73 -7.76 1.77
N GLY A 255 12.80 -7.18 1.21
CA GLY A 255 14.18 -7.52 1.55
C GLY A 255 14.86 -8.46 0.55
N ASP A 256 14.17 -8.83 -0.53
CA ASP A 256 14.75 -9.47 -1.71
C ASP A 256 14.62 -8.56 -2.95
N TYR A 257 15.39 -8.87 -3.98
CA TYR A 257 15.41 -8.17 -5.27
C TYR A 257 15.12 -9.16 -6.39
N PHE A 258 14.47 -8.68 -7.44
CA PHE A 258 14.20 -9.51 -8.61
C PHE A 258 14.29 -8.70 -9.90
N ARG A 259 14.24 -9.39 -11.05
CA ARG A 259 14.05 -8.79 -12.37
C ARG A 259 12.72 -9.29 -12.94
N TRP A 260 11.97 -8.40 -13.56
CA TRP A 260 10.67 -8.76 -14.13
C TRP A 260 10.78 -9.91 -15.11
N ARG A 261 11.85 -10.01 -15.93
CA ARG A 261 12.06 -11.14 -16.86
C ARG A 261 12.06 -12.51 -16.18
N LYS A 262 12.50 -12.60 -14.92
CA LYS A 262 12.44 -13.82 -14.12
C LYS A 262 11.06 -13.98 -13.48
N MET A 263 10.55 -12.91 -12.86
CA MET A 263 9.26 -12.92 -12.17
C MET A 263 8.12 -13.21 -13.13
N TRP A 264 8.17 -12.69 -14.35
CA TRP A 264 7.18 -12.90 -15.38
C TRP A 264 7.02 -14.38 -15.76
N ARG A 265 8.13 -15.09 -15.89
CA ARG A 265 8.12 -16.55 -16.11
C ARG A 265 7.48 -17.29 -14.94
N LEU A 266 7.83 -16.96 -13.70
CA LEU A 266 7.25 -17.57 -12.51
C LEU A 266 5.74 -17.32 -12.42
N ILE A 267 5.26 -16.13 -12.79
CA ILE A 267 3.82 -15.81 -12.83
C ILE A 267 3.14 -16.64 -13.94
N ALA A 268 3.72 -16.69 -15.14
CA ALA A 268 3.20 -17.51 -16.23
C ALA A 268 3.05 -18.97 -15.79
N GLU A 269 4.11 -19.58 -15.26
CA GLU A 269 4.10 -20.97 -14.75
C GLU A 269 3.01 -21.18 -13.69
N TYR A 270 2.86 -20.25 -12.74
CA TYR A 270 1.83 -20.34 -11.68
C TYR A 270 0.40 -20.37 -12.24
N PHE A 271 0.15 -19.68 -13.35
CA PHE A 271 -1.15 -19.64 -14.02
C PHE A 271 -1.29 -20.70 -15.12
N GLY A 272 -0.29 -21.55 -15.34
CA GLY A 272 -0.29 -22.58 -16.39
C GLY A 272 -0.21 -21.99 -17.80
N LEU A 273 0.53 -20.89 -17.95
CA LEU A 273 0.77 -20.18 -19.20
C LEU A 273 2.20 -20.38 -19.67
N GLU A 274 2.41 -20.46 -20.98
CA GLU A 274 3.75 -20.30 -21.55
C GLU A 274 4.12 -18.80 -21.55
N PRO A 275 5.30 -18.42 -21.00
CA PRO A 275 5.73 -17.03 -21.00
C PRO A 275 6.06 -16.58 -22.43
N ALA A 276 5.38 -15.56 -22.92
CA ALA A 276 5.70 -14.97 -24.20
C ALA A 276 7.07 -14.26 -24.16
N PRO A 277 7.85 -14.30 -25.26
CA PRO A 277 9.06 -13.50 -25.37
C PRO A 277 8.75 -12.00 -25.20
N TYR A 278 9.70 -11.26 -24.62
CA TYR A 278 9.57 -9.80 -24.58
C TYR A 278 9.65 -9.24 -26.01
N PRO A 279 8.67 -8.44 -26.45
CA PRO A 279 8.56 -8.03 -27.85
C PRO A 279 9.58 -6.96 -28.28
N GLY A 280 10.41 -6.46 -27.35
CA GLY A 280 11.39 -5.40 -27.62
C GLY A 280 10.83 -3.98 -27.52
N HIS A 281 9.54 -3.82 -27.26
CA HIS A 281 8.84 -2.53 -27.09
C HIS A 281 7.71 -2.68 -26.08
N GLU A 282 7.18 -1.56 -25.63
CA GLU A 282 6.06 -1.51 -24.72
C GLU A 282 4.74 -1.91 -25.41
N THR A 283 3.89 -2.62 -24.68
CA THR A 283 2.53 -3.01 -25.08
C THR A 283 1.55 -2.64 -23.97
N PRO A 284 1.26 -1.33 -23.76
CA PRO A 284 0.46 -0.87 -22.61
C PRO A 284 -0.90 -1.57 -22.54
N LEU A 285 -1.20 -2.18 -21.38
CA LEU A 285 -2.44 -2.95 -21.19
C LEU A 285 -3.69 -2.09 -21.28
N ALA A 286 -3.62 -0.82 -20.94
CA ALA A 286 -4.75 0.11 -21.10
C ALA A 286 -5.18 0.23 -22.57
N LYS A 287 -4.25 0.06 -23.51
CA LYS A 287 -4.53 0.04 -24.95
C LYS A 287 -4.91 -1.36 -25.44
N GLU A 288 -4.08 -2.36 -25.09
CA GLU A 288 -4.26 -3.74 -25.58
C GLU A 288 -5.54 -4.42 -25.06
N LEU A 289 -6.05 -3.99 -23.92
CA LEU A 289 -7.21 -4.55 -23.23
C LEU A 289 -8.35 -3.52 -23.04
N ALA A 290 -8.42 -2.49 -23.89
CA ALA A 290 -9.44 -1.44 -23.79
C ALA A 290 -10.87 -2.01 -23.76
N ASP A 291 -11.15 -3.02 -24.60
CA ASP A 291 -12.48 -3.62 -24.75
C ASP A 291 -12.64 -4.96 -24.03
N ILE A 292 -11.81 -5.24 -23.04
CA ILE A 292 -11.77 -6.57 -22.36
C ILE A 292 -12.94 -6.81 -21.40
N GLY A 293 -13.71 -5.78 -21.05
CA GLY A 293 -14.80 -5.85 -20.08
C GLY A 293 -15.78 -7.01 -20.29
N PRO A 294 -16.37 -7.19 -21.49
CA PRO A 294 -17.28 -8.31 -21.78
C PRO A 294 -16.62 -9.70 -21.60
N VAL A 295 -15.34 -9.83 -21.95
CA VAL A 295 -14.59 -11.08 -21.76
C VAL A 295 -14.45 -11.36 -20.28
N TRP A 296 -14.09 -10.34 -19.49
CA TRP A 296 -14.00 -10.47 -18.02
C TRP A 296 -15.35 -10.82 -17.40
N ASP A 297 -16.43 -10.17 -17.80
CA ASP A 297 -17.79 -10.48 -17.31
C ASP A 297 -18.16 -11.96 -17.61
N GLY A 298 -17.76 -12.49 -18.76
CA GLY A 298 -17.90 -13.90 -19.12
C GLY A 298 -17.10 -14.84 -18.21
N ILE A 299 -15.85 -14.46 -17.87
CA ILE A 299 -15.01 -15.20 -16.94
C ILE A 299 -15.65 -15.21 -15.54
N VAL A 300 -16.13 -14.07 -15.07
CA VAL A 300 -16.83 -13.94 -13.78
C VAL A 300 -18.03 -14.88 -13.70
N GLN A 301 -18.85 -14.97 -14.74
CA GLN A 301 -20.01 -15.86 -14.81
C GLN A 301 -19.58 -17.34 -14.86
N LYS A 302 -18.65 -17.69 -15.77
CA LYS A 302 -18.18 -19.07 -15.97
C LYS A 302 -17.63 -19.66 -14.68
N HIS A 303 -16.83 -18.90 -13.93
CA HIS A 303 -16.14 -19.35 -12.71
C HIS A 303 -16.88 -18.96 -11.42
N ARG A 304 -18.08 -18.37 -11.51
CA ARG A 304 -18.88 -17.92 -10.34
C ARG A 304 -18.06 -17.05 -9.39
N LEU A 305 -17.31 -16.12 -9.94
CA LEU A 305 -16.50 -15.18 -9.18
C LEU A 305 -17.37 -14.12 -8.50
N ARG A 306 -16.80 -13.37 -7.56
CA ARG A 306 -17.46 -12.15 -7.06
C ARG A 306 -17.62 -11.14 -8.21
N PRO A 307 -18.75 -10.42 -8.28
CA PRO A 307 -19.12 -9.65 -9.46
C PRO A 307 -18.40 -8.28 -9.51
N TYR A 308 -17.06 -8.31 -9.47
CA TYR A 308 -16.25 -7.12 -9.69
C TYR A 308 -16.14 -6.82 -11.18
N LYS A 309 -16.32 -5.56 -11.54
CA LYS A 309 -15.99 -5.08 -12.89
C LYS A 309 -14.47 -5.03 -13.08
N ILE A 310 -14.03 -5.10 -14.33
CA ILE A 310 -12.59 -5.14 -14.66
C ILE A 310 -11.85 -3.92 -14.09
N GLU A 311 -12.43 -2.73 -14.15
CA GLU A 311 -11.85 -1.49 -13.65
C GLU A 311 -11.67 -1.47 -12.13
N GLN A 312 -12.40 -2.31 -11.42
CA GLN A 312 -12.30 -2.43 -9.96
C GLN A 312 -11.16 -3.36 -9.53
N VAL A 313 -10.78 -4.33 -10.37
CA VAL A 313 -9.76 -5.35 -10.03
C VAL A 313 -8.49 -5.25 -10.84
N ALA A 314 -8.55 -4.61 -12.02
CA ALA A 314 -7.41 -4.42 -12.90
C ALA A 314 -7.46 -3.06 -13.64
N PRO A 315 -7.23 -1.94 -12.95
CA PRO A 315 -7.06 -0.65 -13.58
C PRO A 315 -5.72 -0.63 -14.31
N TRP A 316 -5.74 -0.91 -15.62
CA TRP A 316 -4.56 -1.14 -16.46
C TRP A 316 -3.56 0.01 -16.44
N TRP A 317 -4.03 1.27 -16.33
CA TRP A 317 -3.16 2.45 -16.24
C TRP A 317 -2.11 2.32 -15.13
N HIS A 318 -2.46 1.71 -14.00
CA HIS A 318 -1.53 1.52 -12.88
C HIS A 318 -0.45 0.48 -13.21
N VAL A 319 -0.82 -0.59 -13.91
CA VAL A 319 0.15 -1.59 -14.41
C VAL A 319 1.12 -0.94 -15.39
N ASP A 320 0.59 -0.16 -16.32
CA ASP A 320 1.39 0.52 -17.34
C ASP A 320 2.37 1.53 -16.72
N VAL A 321 1.94 2.30 -15.72
CA VAL A 321 2.84 3.21 -14.98
C VAL A 321 3.92 2.45 -14.20
N ASP A 322 3.56 1.37 -13.51
CA ASP A 322 4.52 0.62 -12.69
C ASP A 322 5.54 -0.16 -13.54
N LEU A 323 5.08 -0.83 -14.60
CA LEU A 323 5.94 -1.62 -15.48
C LEU A 323 6.58 -0.78 -16.60
N GLY A 324 6.05 0.40 -16.87
CA GLY A 324 6.60 1.37 -17.82
C GLY A 324 7.78 2.20 -17.32
N ARG A 325 8.29 1.95 -16.10
CA ARG A 325 9.43 2.68 -15.54
C ARG A 325 10.69 2.52 -16.38
N THR A 326 11.45 3.61 -16.48
CA THR A 326 12.72 3.66 -17.24
C THR A 326 13.94 3.68 -16.33
N LEU A 327 13.79 3.33 -15.06
CA LEU A 327 14.83 3.40 -14.03
C LEU A 327 14.80 2.16 -13.13
N GLU A 328 15.94 1.87 -12.50
CA GLU A 328 16.06 0.87 -11.45
C GLU A 328 15.43 1.39 -10.16
N CYS A 329 14.75 0.51 -9.42
CA CYS A 329 14.14 0.85 -8.14
C CYS A 329 14.49 -0.21 -7.11
N VAL A 330 15.52 0.05 -6.35
CA VAL A 330 15.95 -0.76 -5.21
C VAL A 330 16.20 0.13 -3.99
N THR A 331 15.95 -0.42 -2.82
CA THR A 331 15.83 0.35 -1.59
C THR A 331 16.74 -0.24 -0.51
N ASP A 332 17.46 0.59 0.20
CA ASP A 332 18.25 0.19 1.37
C ASP A 332 17.36 0.07 2.61
N MET A 333 17.47 -1.06 3.31
CA MET A 333 16.76 -1.38 4.55
C MET A 333 17.69 -1.39 5.77
N SER A 334 18.92 -0.90 5.66
CA SER A 334 19.93 -1.00 6.71
C SER A 334 19.50 -0.33 8.01
N ARG A 335 18.92 0.86 7.95
CA ARG A 335 18.42 1.58 9.12
C ARG A 335 17.42 0.75 9.96
N SER A 336 16.45 0.13 9.33
CA SER A 336 15.49 -0.73 10.01
C SER A 336 16.16 -1.93 10.68
N ARG A 337 17.10 -2.57 9.97
CA ARG A 337 17.82 -3.76 10.46
C ARG A 337 18.73 -3.44 11.62
N GLU A 338 19.47 -2.34 11.57
CA GLU A 338 20.34 -1.86 12.65
C GLU A 338 19.55 -1.53 13.92
N LEU A 339 18.32 -1.06 13.77
CA LEU A 339 17.43 -0.78 14.88
C LEU A 339 16.63 -1.99 15.36
N GLY A 340 16.79 -3.16 14.72
CA GLY A 340 16.27 -4.44 15.16
C GLY A 340 15.05 -4.98 14.42
N PHE A 341 14.64 -4.40 13.30
CA PHE A 341 13.64 -5.00 12.42
C PHE A 341 14.31 -5.99 11.46
N LEU A 342 14.33 -7.27 11.82
CA LEU A 342 15.00 -8.33 11.06
C LEU A 342 14.05 -9.18 10.23
N THR A 343 12.77 -8.84 10.20
CA THR A 343 11.75 -9.57 9.43
C THR A 343 11.91 -9.28 7.94
N TYR A 344 11.75 -10.28 7.11
CA TYR A 344 11.78 -10.19 5.66
C TYR A 344 10.67 -11.04 5.04
N GLN A 345 10.39 -10.82 3.75
CA GLN A 345 9.45 -11.59 2.96
C GLN A 345 10.05 -11.86 1.58
N ARG A 346 9.90 -13.07 1.05
CA ARG A 346 10.25 -13.31 -0.36
C ARG A 346 9.12 -12.82 -1.27
N THR A 347 9.44 -11.96 -2.22
CA THR A 347 8.44 -11.37 -3.12
C THR A 347 7.68 -12.43 -3.90
N TRP A 348 8.35 -13.49 -4.40
CA TRP A 348 7.65 -14.57 -5.08
C TRP A 348 6.66 -15.29 -4.17
N THR A 349 7.03 -15.59 -2.93
CA THR A 349 6.11 -16.21 -1.96
C THR A 349 4.93 -15.28 -1.65
N ALA A 350 5.18 -13.97 -1.53
CA ALA A 350 4.12 -12.98 -1.32
C ALA A 350 3.10 -12.98 -2.47
N LEU A 351 3.57 -13.04 -3.71
CA LEU A 351 2.71 -13.13 -4.89
C LEU A 351 1.92 -14.44 -4.91
N GLN A 352 2.55 -15.59 -4.65
CA GLN A 352 1.87 -16.89 -4.60
C GLN A 352 0.75 -16.91 -3.55
N ASP A 353 1.03 -16.43 -2.33
CA ASP A 353 0.05 -16.33 -1.26
C ASP A 353 -1.13 -15.42 -1.64
N LEU A 354 -0.82 -14.27 -2.26
CA LEU A 354 -1.85 -13.35 -2.72
C LEU A 354 -2.71 -13.97 -3.83
N PHE A 355 -2.10 -14.61 -4.83
CA PHE A 355 -2.83 -15.28 -5.90
C PHE A 355 -3.71 -16.42 -5.36
N GLY A 356 -3.19 -17.21 -4.40
CA GLY A 356 -3.96 -18.22 -3.68
C GLY A 356 -5.16 -17.62 -2.94
N ARG A 357 -4.96 -16.50 -2.24
CA ARG A 357 -6.03 -15.77 -1.55
C ARG A 357 -7.06 -15.20 -2.53
N LEU A 358 -6.64 -14.65 -3.67
CA LEU A 358 -7.54 -14.14 -4.70
C LEU A 358 -8.43 -15.26 -5.26
N ARG A 359 -7.88 -16.48 -5.46
CA ARG A 359 -8.65 -17.66 -5.86
C ARG A 359 -9.65 -18.10 -4.77
N SER A 360 -9.17 -18.28 -3.55
CA SER A 360 -10.02 -18.73 -2.43
C SER A 360 -11.18 -17.76 -2.14
N GLU A 361 -10.96 -16.47 -2.36
CA GLU A 361 -11.96 -15.42 -2.22
C GLU A 361 -12.80 -15.22 -3.49
N ARG A 362 -12.59 -16.04 -4.52
CA ARG A 362 -13.30 -15.98 -5.81
C ARG A 362 -13.19 -14.60 -6.48
N ILE A 363 -12.03 -14.01 -6.48
CA ILE A 363 -11.70 -12.80 -7.24
C ILE A 363 -11.18 -13.17 -8.63
N ILE A 364 -10.41 -14.26 -8.72
CA ILE A 364 -9.89 -14.83 -9.96
C ILE A 364 -10.20 -16.34 -10.01
N PRO A 365 -10.15 -16.98 -11.19
CA PRO A 365 -10.34 -18.43 -11.38
C PRO A 365 -9.26 -19.30 -10.73
#